data_374f9043bc06eb1c1198c80386e609f4
#
_entry.id   374f9043bc06eb1c1198c80386e609f4
#
_cell.length_a   1.000
_cell.length_b   1.000
_cell.length_c   1.000
_cell.angle_alpha   90.00
_cell.angle_beta   90.00
_cell.angle_gamma   90.00
#
_symmetry.space_group_name_H-M   'P 1'
#
loop_
_entity.id
_entity.type
_entity.pdbx_description
1 polymer ?
#
loop_
_entity_poly.entity_id
_entity_poly.type
_entity_poly.pdbx_seq_one_letter_code
_entity_poly.pdbx_strand_id
1 'polypeptide(L)'
;TQHYHLHQWEPEDSFLRTDFNGDLSAIDAALLGLERDKCRAAIGRYTGDGELSYTVSLGARPKLAVVDNTSSFSSGYELGLDGMNERSVIITEDGFRVDGSPHDLNQEGTLYRYYAFL
;
A
#
# COMPACT_ATOMS: atom_id res chain seq x y z
N THR A 1 19.79 -25.37 2.63
CA THR A 1 19.31 -24.87 1.33
C THR A 1 20.17 -23.71 0.83
N GLN A 2 20.14 -23.49 -0.45
CA GLN A 2 21.06 -22.56 -1.11
C GLN A 2 20.85 -21.09 -0.69
N HIS A 3 19.62 -20.66 -0.51
CA HIS A 3 19.31 -19.24 -0.26
C HIS A 3 19.18 -18.88 1.22
N TYR A 4 18.57 -19.74 2.01
CA TYR A 4 18.30 -19.46 3.42
C TYR A 4 19.12 -20.31 4.38
N HIS A 5 20.00 -21.17 3.83
CA HIS A 5 20.88 -22.04 4.61
C HIS A 5 20.14 -22.95 5.58
N LEU A 6 18.96 -23.39 5.20
CA LEU A 6 18.19 -24.36 5.97
C LEU A 6 18.88 -25.72 5.92
N HIS A 7 18.76 -26.46 7.01
CA HIS A 7 19.37 -27.77 7.11
C HIS A 7 18.78 -28.74 6.06
N GLN A 8 19.66 -29.47 5.39
CA GLN A 8 19.30 -30.54 4.46
C GLN A 8 19.73 -31.87 5.06
N TRP A 9 18.76 -32.73 5.34
CA TRP A 9 18.97 -33.97 6.04
C TRP A 9 19.33 -35.09 5.08
N GLU A 10 20.39 -35.86 5.47
CA GLU A 10 20.75 -37.09 4.80
C GLU A 10 20.24 -38.28 5.66
N PRO A 11 20.08 -39.50 5.06
CA PRO A 11 19.51 -40.62 5.81
C PRO A 11 20.28 -41.03 7.06
N GLU A 12 21.59 -40.74 7.09
CA GLU A 12 22.48 -41.06 8.21
C GLU A 12 22.52 -39.97 9.28
N ASP A 13 21.93 -38.81 9.04
CA ASP A 13 22.03 -37.66 9.95
C ASP A 13 21.20 -37.89 11.21
N SER A 14 21.73 -37.46 12.34
CA SER A 14 20.94 -37.36 13.56
C SER A 14 20.06 -36.13 13.54
N PHE A 15 18.80 -36.31 13.87
CA PHE A 15 17.89 -35.19 14.01
C PHE A 15 18.15 -34.46 15.33
N LEU A 16 18.64 -33.21 15.23
CA LEU A 16 18.91 -32.37 16.39
C LEU A 16 17.83 -31.30 16.54
N ARG A 17 17.35 -31.12 17.76
CA ARG A 17 16.37 -30.09 18.08
C ARG A 17 16.87 -28.68 17.72
N THR A 18 18.17 -28.41 17.99
CA THR A 18 18.80 -27.12 17.70
C THR A 18 18.80 -26.81 16.20
N ASP A 19 19.03 -27.81 15.34
CA ASP A 19 18.99 -27.64 13.88
C ASP A 19 17.57 -27.34 13.40
N PHE A 20 16.60 -28.09 13.94
CA PHE A 20 15.19 -27.87 13.62
C PHE A 20 14.70 -26.48 14.05
N ASN A 21 15.02 -26.06 15.27
CA ASN A 21 14.67 -24.74 15.78
C ASN A 21 15.37 -23.63 14.99
N GLY A 22 16.62 -23.85 14.60
CA GLY A 22 17.37 -22.91 13.75
C GLY A 22 16.69 -22.73 12.38
N ASP A 23 16.25 -23.82 11.76
CA ASP A 23 15.54 -23.77 10.49
C ASP A 23 14.20 -23.04 10.60
N LEU A 24 13.42 -23.30 11.64
CA LEU A 24 12.18 -22.58 11.90
C LEU A 24 12.41 -21.07 12.11
N SER A 25 13.44 -20.70 12.85
CA SER A 25 13.79 -19.30 13.08
C SER A 25 14.20 -18.60 11.77
N ALA A 26 14.93 -19.30 10.90
CA ALA A 26 15.33 -18.77 9.59
C ALA A 26 14.12 -18.54 8.67
N ILE A 27 13.16 -19.46 8.67
CA ILE A 27 11.92 -19.33 7.90
C ILE A 27 11.09 -18.16 8.43
N ASP A 28 10.93 -18.04 9.74
CA ASP A 28 10.19 -16.96 10.38
C ASP A 28 10.79 -15.59 10.04
N ALA A 29 12.12 -15.45 10.13
CA ALA A 29 12.81 -14.22 9.76
C ALA A 29 12.66 -13.87 8.27
N ALA A 30 12.69 -14.87 7.39
CA ALA A 30 12.51 -14.67 5.95
C ALA A 30 11.09 -14.21 5.63
N LEU A 31 10.06 -14.80 6.25
CA LEU A 31 8.67 -14.40 6.08
C LEU A 31 8.42 -12.98 6.58
N LEU A 32 8.98 -12.63 7.74
CA LEU A 32 8.88 -11.28 8.30
C LEU A 32 9.54 -10.25 7.38
N GLY A 33 10.69 -10.59 6.81
CA GLY A 33 11.37 -9.74 5.81
C GLY A 33 10.51 -9.48 4.59
N LEU A 34 9.92 -10.52 4.02
CA LEU A 34 9.00 -10.41 2.89
C LEU A 34 7.77 -9.54 3.22
N GLU A 35 7.21 -9.72 4.42
CA GLU A 35 6.06 -8.94 4.87
C GLU A 35 6.37 -7.44 4.96
N ARG A 36 7.57 -7.08 5.44
CA ARG A 36 8.00 -5.68 5.54
C ARG A 36 8.36 -5.05 4.20
N ASP A 37 8.97 -5.83 3.31
CA ASP A 37 9.56 -5.31 2.07
C ASP A 37 8.58 -5.33 0.89
N LYS A 38 7.49 -6.07 0.99
CA LYS A 38 6.49 -6.11 -0.09
C LYS A 38 5.77 -4.77 -0.20
N CYS A 39 5.58 -4.33 -1.44
CA CYS A 39 4.70 -3.21 -1.74
C CYS A 39 3.25 -3.71 -1.80
N ARG A 40 2.39 -3.15 -0.96
CA ARG A 40 0.95 -3.43 -0.99
C ARG A 40 0.25 -2.31 -1.74
N ALA A 41 -0.66 -2.67 -2.63
CA ALA A 41 -1.50 -1.70 -3.34
C ALA A 41 -2.94 -1.82 -2.85
N ALA A 42 -3.57 -0.67 -2.60
CA ALA A 42 -5.00 -0.55 -2.37
C ALA A 42 -5.60 0.15 -3.58
N ILE A 43 -6.52 -0.52 -4.25
CA ILE A 43 -7.18 -0.01 -5.46
C ILE A 43 -8.68 0.08 -5.17
N GLY A 44 -9.27 1.23 -5.47
CA GLY A 44 -10.69 1.42 -5.22
C GLY A 44 -11.27 2.60 -5.97
N ARG A 45 -12.48 2.95 -5.59
CA ARG A 45 -13.25 4.04 -6.19
C ARG A 45 -13.99 4.80 -5.09
N TYR A 46 -14.26 6.06 -5.35
CA TYR A 46 -15.19 6.85 -4.55
C TYR A 46 -16.02 7.76 -5.45
N THR A 47 -17.19 8.14 -4.99
CA THR A 47 -18.03 9.12 -5.66
C THR A 47 -17.92 10.44 -4.92
N GLY A 48 -17.64 11.52 -5.63
CA GLY A 48 -17.57 12.85 -5.04
C GLY A 48 -18.89 13.27 -4.40
N ASP A 49 -18.80 13.99 -3.30
CA ASP A 49 -19.96 14.50 -2.54
C ASP A 49 -20.16 16.03 -2.65
N GLY A 50 -19.29 16.71 -3.39
CA GLY A 50 -19.33 18.16 -3.58
C GLY A 50 -18.81 18.98 -2.41
N GLU A 51 -18.37 18.35 -1.32
CA GLU A 51 -17.79 19.04 -0.18
C GLU A 51 -16.37 19.53 -0.45
N LEU A 52 -15.83 20.37 0.44
CA LEU A 52 -14.49 20.96 0.28
C LEU A 52 -13.37 19.92 0.28
N SER A 53 -13.60 18.79 0.92
CA SER A 53 -12.64 17.68 0.94
C SER A 53 -13.36 16.34 1.10
N TYR A 54 -12.67 15.29 0.65
CA TYR A 54 -13.15 13.91 0.80
C TYR A 54 -12.00 13.04 1.30
N THR A 55 -12.27 12.23 2.34
CA THR A 55 -11.26 11.37 2.95
C THR A 55 -11.54 9.91 2.61
N VAL A 56 -10.52 9.21 2.15
CA VAL A 56 -10.56 7.76 1.90
C VAL A 56 -9.73 7.06 2.97
N SER A 57 -10.37 6.17 3.71
CA SER A 57 -9.72 5.36 4.74
C SER A 57 -9.25 4.04 4.15
N LEU A 58 -7.98 3.73 4.35
CA LEU A 58 -7.32 2.51 3.82
C LEU A 58 -6.84 1.58 4.92
N GLY A 59 -6.93 1.99 6.18
CA GLY A 59 -6.45 1.24 7.33
C GLY A 59 -4.94 1.31 7.55
N ALA A 60 -4.22 2.12 6.74
CA ALA A 60 -2.79 2.34 6.88
C ALA A 60 -2.38 3.63 6.17
N ARG A 61 -1.24 4.19 6.54
CA ARG A 61 -0.67 5.38 5.90
C ARG A 61 0.02 4.99 4.59
N PRO A 62 -0.46 5.43 3.42
CA PRO A 62 0.20 5.15 2.16
C PRO A 62 1.44 6.03 1.95
N LYS A 63 2.35 5.55 1.12
CA LYS A 63 3.52 6.32 0.67
C LYS A 63 3.18 7.21 -0.53
N LEU A 64 2.21 6.76 -1.31
CA LEU A 64 1.81 7.38 -2.57
C LEU A 64 0.33 7.05 -2.82
N ALA A 65 -0.44 8.03 -3.26
CA ALA A 65 -1.78 7.83 -3.78
C ALA A 65 -1.95 8.55 -5.11
N VAL A 66 -2.57 7.88 -6.07
CA VAL A 66 -2.91 8.43 -7.38
C VAL A 66 -4.43 8.43 -7.50
N VAL A 67 -5.00 9.56 -7.88
CA VAL A 67 -6.45 9.70 -8.07
C VAL A 67 -6.71 10.10 -9.52
N ASP A 68 -7.61 9.39 -10.16
CA ASP A 68 -7.98 9.55 -11.55
C ASP A 68 -9.49 9.81 -11.66
N ASN A 69 -9.85 10.85 -12.41
CA ASN A 69 -11.25 11.15 -12.75
C ASN A 69 -11.67 10.29 -13.93
N THR A 70 -12.55 9.33 -13.70
CA THR A 70 -13.00 8.40 -14.74
C THR A 70 -13.99 8.99 -15.73
N SER A 71 -14.53 10.18 -15.45
CA SER A 71 -15.61 10.79 -16.22
C SER A 71 -15.14 11.79 -17.27
N SER A 72 -13.86 12.15 -17.29
CA SER A 72 -13.34 13.19 -18.17
C SER A 72 -12.23 12.67 -19.08
N PHE A 73 -12.39 12.92 -20.37
CA PHE A 73 -11.37 12.60 -21.38
C PHE A 73 -10.14 13.51 -21.31
N SER A 74 -10.23 14.62 -20.59
CA SER A 74 -9.19 15.65 -20.56
C SER A 74 -8.52 15.80 -19.20
N SER A 75 -9.00 15.12 -18.17
CA SER A 75 -8.43 15.21 -16.84
C SER A 75 -7.31 14.19 -16.69
N GLY A 76 -6.17 14.70 -16.30
CA GLY A 76 -5.08 13.85 -15.83
C GLY A 76 -5.40 13.25 -14.45
N TYR A 77 -4.45 12.52 -13.97
CA TYR A 77 -4.45 12.03 -12.60
C TYR A 77 -3.76 13.04 -11.67
N GLU A 78 -4.15 13.03 -10.42
CA GLU A 78 -3.49 13.79 -9.35
C GLU A 78 -2.75 12.84 -8.42
N LEU A 79 -1.62 13.29 -7.91
CA LEU A 79 -0.66 12.49 -7.17
C LEU A 79 -0.46 13.08 -5.77
N GLY A 80 -0.57 12.24 -4.75
CA GLY A 80 -0.20 12.56 -3.37
C GLY A 80 1.01 11.75 -2.93
N LEU A 81 2.01 12.43 -2.37
CA LEU A 81 3.20 11.81 -1.81
C LEU A 81 3.25 12.03 -0.31
N ASP A 82 3.64 11.02 0.45
CA ASP A 82 3.80 11.16 1.89
C ASP A 82 4.81 12.28 2.22
N GLY A 83 4.42 13.16 3.13
CA GLY A 83 5.20 14.33 3.51
C GLY A 83 5.02 15.56 2.62
N MET A 84 4.24 15.48 1.54
CA MET A 84 3.95 16.61 0.66
C MET A 84 2.50 17.07 0.81
N ASN A 85 2.29 18.21 1.46
CA ASN A 85 0.96 18.74 1.79
C ASN A 85 0.47 19.85 0.84
N GLU A 86 1.22 20.15 -0.21
CA GLU A 86 0.92 21.25 -1.14
C GLU A 86 0.17 20.78 -2.40
N ARG A 87 -0.35 19.57 -2.37
CA ARG A 87 -1.06 18.96 -3.51
C ARG A 87 -2.54 18.77 -3.19
N SER A 88 -3.32 18.50 -4.22
CA SER A 88 -4.75 18.21 -4.10
C SER A 88 -5.03 16.86 -3.44
N VAL A 89 -4.07 15.95 -3.47
CA VAL A 89 -4.12 14.67 -2.76
C VAL A 89 -3.13 14.70 -1.62
N ILE A 90 -3.64 14.56 -0.39
CA ILE A 90 -2.84 14.67 0.84
C ILE A 90 -2.86 13.33 1.56
N ILE A 91 -1.69 12.79 1.88
CA ILE A 91 -1.56 11.54 2.62
C ILE A 91 -1.90 11.78 4.10
N THR A 92 -2.72 10.89 4.65
CA THR A 92 -3.12 10.91 6.07
C THR A 92 -2.62 9.66 6.79
N GLU A 93 -2.78 9.63 8.12
CA GLU A 93 -2.39 8.48 8.95
C GLU A 93 -3.08 7.18 8.54
N ASP A 94 -4.28 7.26 7.99
CA ASP A 94 -5.14 6.11 7.69
C ASP A 94 -5.45 5.94 6.21
N GLY A 95 -5.02 6.86 5.37
CA GLY A 95 -5.33 6.82 3.95
C GLY A 95 -4.92 8.10 3.24
N PHE A 96 -5.85 8.74 2.55
CA PHE A 96 -5.59 10.02 1.91
C PHE A 96 -6.85 10.90 1.90
N ARG A 97 -6.64 12.20 1.76
CA ARG A 97 -7.69 13.20 1.59
C ARG A 97 -7.51 13.89 0.25
N VAL A 98 -8.58 14.13 -0.45
CA VAL A 98 -8.61 14.97 -1.65
C VAL A 98 -9.27 16.30 -1.35
N ASP A 99 -8.71 17.38 -1.88
CA ASP A 99 -9.30 18.70 -1.80
C ASP A 99 -10.06 19.01 -3.10
N GLY A 100 -11.26 19.58 -2.97
CA GLY A 100 -12.15 19.82 -4.10
C GLY A 100 -11.76 21.00 -4.97
N SER A 101 -10.88 21.88 -4.52
CA SER A 101 -10.46 23.08 -5.27
C SER A 101 -8.94 23.24 -5.18
N PRO A 102 -8.25 23.62 -6.26
CA PRO A 102 -8.75 24.02 -7.58
C PRO A 102 -8.93 22.86 -8.59
N HIS A 103 -8.52 21.63 -8.26
CA HIS A 103 -8.47 20.51 -9.20
C HIS A 103 -9.72 19.63 -9.20
N ASP A 104 -10.68 19.95 -8.35
CA ASP A 104 -12.02 19.36 -8.30
C ASP A 104 -12.03 17.83 -8.30
N LEU A 105 -11.32 17.26 -7.33
CA LEU A 105 -11.28 15.80 -7.11
C LEU A 105 -12.47 15.29 -6.26
N ASN A 106 -13.45 16.14 -5.99
CA ASN A 106 -14.62 15.79 -5.19
C ASN A 106 -15.91 16.41 -5.74
N GLN A 107 -16.06 16.45 -7.04
CA GLN A 107 -17.27 16.93 -7.69
C GLN A 107 -18.42 15.97 -7.41
N GLU A 108 -19.56 16.51 -7.00
CA GLU A 108 -20.74 15.72 -6.65
C GLU A 108 -21.18 14.82 -7.81
N GLY A 109 -21.37 13.55 -7.52
CA GLY A 109 -21.82 12.56 -8.49
C GLY A 109 -20.75 12.04 -9.43
N THR A 110 -19.54 12.56 -9.39
CA THR A 110 -18.44 12.11 -10.24
C THR A 110 -17.71 10.93 -9.62
N LEU A 111 -17.45 9.91 -10.43
CA LEU A 111 -16.74 8.72 -9.99
C LEU A 111 -15.23 8.90 -10.18
N TYR A 112 -14.50 8.72 -9.11
CA TYR A 112 -13.03 8.74 -9.08
C TYR A 112 -12.47 7.36 -8.77
N ARG A 113 -11.33 7.05 -9.36
CA ARG A 113 -10.59 5.81 -9.12
C ARG A 113 -9.27 6.15 -8.46
N TYR A 114 -8.83 5.33 -7.51
CA TYR A 114 -7.57 5.57 -6.84
C TYR A 114 -6.69 4.30 -6.80
N TYR A 115 -5.40 4.56 -6.73
CA TYR A 115 -4.35 3.58 -6.52
C TYR A 115 -3.47 4.10 -5.40
N ALA A 116 -3.37 3.37 -4.30
CA ALA A 116 -2.53 3.74 -3.17
C ALA A 116 -1.50 2.66 -2.90
N PHE A 117 -0.28 3.08 -2.58
CA PHE A 117 0.84 2.19 -2.31
C PHE A 117 1.22 2.31 -0.84
N LEU A 118 1.03 1.21 -0.11
CA LEU A 118 1.16 1.15 1.35
C LEU A 118 2.55 0.72 1.81
#